data_5e5078544f1c825ee382274a3167e159
#
_entry.id   5e5078544f1c825ee382274a3167e159
#
_cell.length_a   1.000
_cell.length_b   1.000
_cell.length_c   1.000
_cell.angle_alpha   90.00
_cell.angle_beta   90.00
_cell.angle_gamma   90.00
#
_symmetry.space_group_name_H-M   'P 1'
#
loop_
_entity.id
_entity.type
_entity.pdbx_description
1 polymer ?
#
loop_
_entity_poly.entity_id
_entity_poly.type
_entity_poly.pdbx_seq_one_letter_code
_entity_poly.pdbx_strand_id
1 'polypeptide(L)' 'AAAFQATKVRSEKVKYKMNIAIEILQTQKKEITHYAIAKISKVSFNTVKKHITDEYIKSLNEIKYH' A
#
# COMPACT_ATOMS: atom_id res chain seq x y z
N ALA A 1 7.74 16.04 -21.83
CA ALA A 1 8.49 14.95 -21.19
C ALA A 1 8.61 15.15 -19.69
N ALA A 2 8.88 16.37 -19.26
CA ALA A 2 9.00 16.67 -17.83
C ALA A 2 7.70 16.43 -17.08
N ALA A 3 6.58 16.84 -17.66
CA ALA A 3 5.28 16.63 -17.05
C ALA A 3 4.96 15.15 -16.89
N PHE A 4 5.31 14.37 -17.89
CA PHE A 4 5.10 12.93 -17.87
C PHE A 4 5.92 12.28 -16.76
N GLN A 5 7.17 12.68 -16.64
CA GLN A 5 8.04 12.16 -15.60
C GLN A 5 7.56 12.54 -14.21
N ALA A 6 7.06 13.75 -14.04
CA ALA A 6 6.55 14.19 -12.75
C ALA A 6 5.37 13.34 -12.29
N THR A 7 4.45 13.02 -13.22
CA THR A 7 3.32 12.18 -12.91
C THR A 7 3.75 10.78 -12.48
N LYS A 8 4.71 10.21 -13.19
CA LYS A 8 5.24 8.89 -12.87
C LYS A 8 5.90 8.87 -11.50
N VAL A 9 6.67 9.91 -11.18
CA VAL A 9 7.35 10.00 -9.89
C VAL A 9 6.34 10.04 -8.76
N ARG A 10 5.25 10.80 -8.92
CA ARG A 10 4.21 10.86 -7.89
C ARG A 10 3.58 9.49 -7.65
N SER A 11 3.29 8.77 -8.73
CA SER A 11 2.71 7.44 -8.63
C SER A 11 3.65 6.49 -7.91
N GLU A 12 4.93 6.55 -8.21
CA GLU A 12 5.92 5.70 -7.56
C GLU A 12 6.06 6.01 -6.09
N LYS A 13 6.00 7.29 -5.71
CA LYS A 13 6.05 7.68 -4.30
C LYS A 13 4.87 7.12 -3.52
N VAL A 14 3.68 7.17 -4.10
CA VAL A 14 2.48 6.62 -3.45
C VAL A 14 2.64 5.13 -3.25
N LYS A 15 3.08 4.42 -4.28
CA LYS A 15 3.31 2.98 -4.16
C LYS A 15 4.35 2.65 -3.11
N TYR A 16 5.42 3.43 -3.05
CA TYR A 16 6.48 3.23 -2.08
C TYR A 16 5.95 3.39 -0.66
N LYS A 17 5.17 4.43 -0.42
CA LYS A 17 4.56 4.65 0.90
C LYS A 17 3.65 3.48 1.30
N MET A 18 2.86 2.99 0.36
CA MET A 18 1.97 1.86 0.64
C MET A 18 2.77 0.59 0.94
N ASN A 19 3.85 0.36 0.21
CA ASN A 19 4.70 -0.81 0.47
C ASN A 19 5.33 -0.75 1.85
N ILE A 20 5.79 0.43 2.28
CA ILE A 20 6.34 0.60 3.61
C ILE A 20 5.27 0.30 4.66
N ALA A 21 4.05 0.79 4.45
CA ALA A 21 2.95 0.53 5.36
C ALA A 21 2.68 -0.96 5.49
N ILE A 22 2.70 -1.68 4.38
CA ILE A 22 2.50 -3.12 4.38
C ILE A 22 3.61 -3.82 5.17
N GLU A 23 4.86 -3.42 4.96
CA GLU A 23 5.99 -3.99 5.68
C GLU A 23 5.86 -3.76 7.19
N ILE A 24 5.44 -2.57 7.58
CA ILE A 24 5.25 -2.25 9.00
C ILE A 24 4.20 -3.17 9.60
N LEU A 25 3.07 -3.34 8.91
CA LEU A 25 2.01 -4.21 9.39
C LEU A 25 2.47 -5.66 9.50
N GLN A 26 3.22 -6.14 8.53
CA GLN A 26 3.75 -7.50 8.57
C GLN A 26 4.74 -7.68 9.71
N THR A 27 5.61 -6.71 9.92
CA THR A 27 6.57 -6.74 11.01
C THR A 27 5.88 -6.78 12.37
N GLN A 28 4.78 -6.03 12.50
CA GLN A 28 4.01 -5.99 13.74
C GLN A 28 3.04 -7.17 13.86
N LYS A 29 2.99 -8.03 12.85
CA LYS A 29 2.08 -9.18 12.80
C LYS A 29 0.62 -8.79 12.92
N LYS A 30 0.28 -7.64 12.34
CA LYS A 30 -1.09 -7.15 12.31
C LYS A 30 -1.76 -7.51 11.00
N GLU A 31 -3.09 -7.59 11.04
CA GLU A 31 -3.86 -7.85 9.84
C GLU A 31 -3.73 -6.69 8.87
N ILE A 32 -3.51 -7.01 7.60
CA ILE A 32 -3.38 -6.01 6.55
C ILE A 32 -4.76 -5.69 6.00
N THR A 33 -5.12 -4.40 6.02
CA THR A 33 -6.38 -3.92 5.47
C THR A 33 -6.12 -2.62 4.73
N HIS A 34 -7.05 -2.25 3.85
CA HIS A 34 -6.94 -0.97 3.15
C HIS A 34 -6.89 0.20 4.14
N TYR A 35 -7.71 0.12 5.19
CA TYR A 35 -7.75 1.16 6.20
C TYR A 35 -6.41 1.32 6.91
N ALA A 36 -5.82 0.21 7.32
CA ALA A 36 -4.55 0.24 8.02
C ALA A 36 -3.44 0.80 7.12
N ILE A 37 -3.41 0.38 5.86
CA ILE A 37 -2.43 0.89 4.92
C ILE A 37 -2.61 2.40 4.72
N ALA A 38 -3.85 2.85 4.57
CA ALA A 38 -4.14 4.26 4.39
C ALA A 38 -3.68 5.08 5.60
N LYS A 39 -3.94 4.57 6.78
CA LYS A 39 -3.58 5.24 8.02
C LYS A 39 -2.06 5.38 8.17
N ILE A 40 -1.32 4.32 7.93
CA ILE A 40 0.12 4.31 8.10
C ILE A 40 0.82 5.09 6.98
N SER A 41 0.39 4.89 5.75
CA SER A 41 1.01 5.54 4.60
C SER A 41 0.59 6.99 4.43
N LYS A 42 -0.49 7.39 5.11
CA LYS A 42 -1.09 8.72 4.97
C LYS A 42 -1.60 8.98 3.55
N VAL A 43 -1.93 7.92 2.86
CA VAL A 43 -2.55 7.97 1.53
C VAL A 43 -4.05 7.80 1.74
N SER A 44 -4.87 8.46 0.92
CA SER A 44 -6.31 8.37 1.10
C SER A 44 -6.81 6.93 0.90
N PHE A 45 -7.85 6.57 1.63
CA PHE A 45 -8.44 5.24 1.55
C PHE A 45 -8.83 4.86 0.13
N ASN A 46 -9.44 5.80 -0.60
CA ASN A 46 -9.85 5.56 -1.98
C ASN A 46 -8.67 5.26 -2.88
N THR A 47 -7.56 5.96 -2.69
CA THR A 47 -6.35 5.73 -3.46
C THR A 47 -5.78 4.35 -3.15
N VAL A 48 -5.76 3.96 -1.89
CA VAL A 48 -5.28 2.64 -1.49
C VAL A 48 -6.14 1.55 -2.15
N LYS A 49 -7.46 1.71 -2.12
CA LYS A 49 -8.36 0.74 -2.76
C LYS A 49 -8.14 0.62 -4.26
N LYS A 50 -7.77 1.71 -4.91
CA LYS A 50 -7.49 1.69 -6.35
C LYS A 50 -6.22 0.90 -6.68
N HIS A 51 -5.20 1.05 -5.85
CA HIS A 51 -3.89 0.44 -6.13
C HIS A 51 -3.77 -0.96 -5.57
N ILE A 52 -4.46 -1.25 -4.49
CA ILE A 52 -4.35 -2.53 -3.80
C ILE A 52 -5.72 -3.22 -3.78
N THR A 53 -5.80 -4.37 -4.45
CA THR A 53 -7.06 -5.11 -4.55
C THR A 53 -7.30 -5.92 -3.29
N ASP A 54 -8.56 -6.32 -3.09
CA ASP A 54 -8.92 -7.21 -1.98
C ASP A 54 -8.17 -8.52 -2.07
N GLU A 55 -8.00 -9.05 -3.28
CA GLU A 55 -7.28 -10.29 -3.48
C GLU A 55 -5.82 -10.17 -3.06
N TYR A 56 -5.20 -9.03 -3.36
CA TYR A 56 -3.81 -8.80 -2.99
C TYR A 56 -3.68 -8.75 -1.47
N ILE A 57 -4.61 -8.07 -0.79
CA ILE A 57 -4.61 -8.00 0.67
C ILE A 57 -4.79 -9.38 1.27
N LYS A 58 -5.70 -10.18 0.75
CA LYS A 58 -5.90 -11.53 1.22
C LYS A 58 -4.63 -12.37 1.07
N SER A 59 -3.95 -12.22 -0.06
CA SER A 59 -2.70 -12.90 -0.32
C SER A 59 -1.62 -12.51 0.69
N LEU A 60 -1.53 -11.21 1.01
CA LEU A 60 -0.56 -10.73 1.98
C LEU A 60 -0.82 -11.30 3.37
N ASN A 61 -2.08 -11.39 3.77
CA ASN A 61 -2.44 -11.95 5.07
C ASN A 61 -2.15 -13.44 5.14
N GLU A 62 -2.31 -14.16 4.05
CA GLU A 62 -1.98 -15.59 4.00
C GLU A 62 -0.48 -15.81 4.13
N ILE A 63 0.33 -14.99 3.46
CA ILE A 63 1.78 -15.11 3.50
C ILE A 63 2.31 -14.98 4.92
N LYS A 64 1.69 -14.17 5.73
CA LYS A 64 2.17 -13.87 7.07
C LYS A 64 2.19 -15.10 7.99
N TYR A 65 1.50 -16.16 7.63
CA TYR A 65 1.43 -17.36 8.47
C TYR A 65 2.55 -18.36 8.20
N HIS A 66 3.44 -17.98 7.35
CA HIS A 66 4.63 -18.78 7.08
C HIS A 66 5.81 -18.22 7.84
#